data_5d40ea3dccf28ef0020119b1ca141c67
#
_entry.id   5d40ea3dccf28ef0020119b1ca141c67
#
_cell.length_a   1.000
_cell.length_b   1.000
_cell.length_c   1.000
_cell.angle_alpha   90.00
_cell.angle_beta   90.00
_cell.angle_gamma   90.00
#
_symmetry.space_group_name_H-M   'P 1'
#
loop_
_entity.id
_entity.type
_entity.pdbx_description
1 polymer ?
#
loop_
_entity_poly.entity_id
_entity_poly.type
_entity_poly.pdbx_seq_one_letter_code
_entity_poly.pdbx_strand_id
1 'polypeptide(L)'
;MLSELKGKSILFVSCHPDDVEIFAGGTLSKLNKTNDVHVAVVCDGARGGNTMERVNECTKSFYELGLHQSQYTFLFMHNENLKDNELFKVENEVVYGIENILKELKVDIMFTHHPNDYHQDHRVVGTASMAAGRNLKNIIFYSPTYPSGRTQIPVRPNLFVQLTEEDIEMKLKALSMHSSQIKRYGKEDYVDSMKQYARGVALKNSGNYSGWEEEFEINRVTL
;
A
#
# COMPACT_ATOMS: atom_id res chain seq x y z
N MET A 1 17.10 -7.79 6.61
CA MET A 1 16.47 -8.49 5.46
C MET A 1 15.99 -7.48 4.41
N LEU A 2 14.91 -6.71 4.58
CA LEU A 2 14.46 -5.75 3.53
C LEU A 2 15.44 -4.62 3.24
N SER A 3 16.21 -4.16 4.24
CA SER A 3 17.26 -3.13 4.09
C SER A 3 18.44 -3.57 3.21
N GLU A 4 18.56 -4.86 2.94
CA GLU A 4 19.62 -5.45 2.12
C GLU A 4 19.16 -5.72 0.68
N LEU A 5 17.85 -5.55 0.40
CA LEU A 5 17.32 -5.67 -0.95
C LEU A 5 17.83 -4.54 -1.83
N LYS A 6 18.49 -4.90 -2.93
CA LYS A 6 18.97 -3.97 -3.95
C LYS A 6 18.74 -4.52 -5.34
N GLY A 7 18.37 -3.63 -6.26
CA GLY A 7 18.17 -3.98 -7.66
C GLY A 7 17.00 -4.94 -7.90
N LYS A 8 15.98 -4.92 -7.04
CA LYS A 8 14.76 -5.73 -7.18
C LYS A 8 13.67 -4.92 -7.84
N SER A 9 12.82 -5.59 -8.63
CA SER A 9 11.57 -5.05 -9.11
C SER A 9 10.49 -5.33 -8.06
N ILE A 10 9.90 -4.27 -7.49
CA ILE A 10 8.96 -4.35 -6.37
C ILE A 10 7.66 -3.66 -6.76
N LEU A 11 6.55 -4.40 -6.68
CA LEU A 11 5.21 -3.88 -6.91
C LEU A 11 4.47 -3.68 -5.59
N PHE A 12 3.94 -2.48 -5.39
CA PHE A 12 2.96 -2.17 -4.34
C PHE A 12 1.58 -2.06 -4.97
N VAL A 13 0.63 -2.91 -4.53
CA VAL A 13 -0.76 -2.88 -5.01
C VAL A 13 -1.61 -2.12 -4.00
N SER A 14 -2.10 -0.96 -4.39
CA SER A 14 -3.01 -0.09 -3.63
C SER A 14 -4.44 -0.31 -4.13
N CYS A 15 -5.39 -0.55 -3.26
CA CYS A 15 -6.79 -0.64 -3.67
C CYS A 15 -7.32 0.73 -4.06
N HIS A 16 -7.23 1.70 -3.15
CA HIS A 16 -7.67 3.09 -3.34
C HIS A 16 -6.50 4.06 -3.45
N PRO A 17 -6.75 5.28 -3.97
CA PRO A 17 -5.73 6.33 -4.00
C PRO A 17 -5.45 6.93 -2.60
N ASP A 18 -4.71 6.24 -1.74
CA ASP A 18 -4.21 6.62 -0.40
C ASP A 18 -3.70 5.42 0.40
N ASP A 19 -4.09 4.18 0.02
CA ASP A 19 -3.80 2.99 0.84
C ASP A 19 -2.30 2.73 1.01
N VAL A 20 -1.52 2.82 -0.08
CA VAL A 20 -0.09 2.50 0.01
C VAL A 20 0.64 3.43 0.96
N GLU A 21 0.25 4.69 1.00
CA GLU A 21 0.79 5.68 1.93
C GLU A 21 0.44 5.33 3.38
N ILE A 22 -0.78 4.88 3.61
CA ILE A 22 -1.27 4.48 4.94
C ILE A 22 -0.50 3.25 5.42
N PHE A 23 -0.42 2.20 4.60
CA PHE A 23 0.09 0.90 5.03
C PHE A 23 1.61 0.79 4.94
N ALA A 24 2.23 1.42 3.94
CA ALA A 24 3.61 1.13 3.55
C ALA A 24 4.41 2.35 3.06
N GLY A 25 3.95 3.58 3.29
CA GLY A 25 4.57 4.78 2.70
C GLY A 25 6.04 4.94 3.08
N GLY A 26 6.40 4.69 4.33
CA GLY A 26 7.79 4.74 4.79
C GLY A 26 8.65 3.61 4.19
N THR A 27 8.10 2.40 4.15
CA THR A 27 8.77 1.24 3.54
C THR A 27 8.98 1.43 2.04
N LEU A 28 7.96 1.93 1.33
CA LEU A 28 8.05 2.24 -0.09
C LEU A 28 9.17 3.25 -0.36
N SER A 29 9.14 4.39 0.32
CA SER A 29 10.18 5.42 0.19
C SER A 29 11.58 4.87 0.43
N LYS A 30 11.73 4.07 1.48
CA LYS A 30 13.01 3.41 1.82
C LYS A 30 13.47 2.46 0.72
N LEU A 31 12.58 1.62 0.18
CA LEU A 31 12.91 0.63 -0.84
C LEU A 31 13.17 1.29 -2.20
N ASN A 32 12.50 2.38 -2.52
CA ASN A 32 12.70 3.13 -3.77
C ASN A 32 14.11 3.70 -3.93
N LYS A 33 14.85 3.89 -2.83
CA LYS A 33 16.24 4.39 -2.86
C LYS A 33 17.21 3.42 -3.55
N THR A 34 16.90 2.11 -3.60
CA THR A 34 17.84 1.08 -4.07
C THR A 34 17.21 0.01 -4.96
N ASN A 35 15.92 0.11 -5.25
CA ASN A 35 15.17 -0.87 -6.04
C ASN A 35 14.31 -0.16 -7.09
N ASP A 36 13.82 -0.92 -8.06
CA ASP A 36 12.83 -0.45 -9.03
C ASP A 36 11.43 -0.68 -8.44
N VAL A 37 10.86 0.38 -7.86
CA VAL A 37 9.56 0.33 -7.19
C VAL A 37 8.47 0.82 -8.12
N HIS A 38 7.36 0.10 -8.19
CA HIS A 38 6.15 0.51 -8.91
C HIS A 38 4.92 0.40 -8.01
N VAL A 39 3.95 1.32 -8.20
CA VAL A 39 2.66 1.30 -7.51
C VAL A 39 1.53 1.10 -8.52
N ALA A 40 0.65 0.14 -8.25
CA ALA A 40 -0.59 -0.05 -9.01
C ALA A 40 -1.79 0.33 -8.13
N VAL A 41 -2.54 1.37 -8.52
CA VAL A 41 -3.80 1.75 -7.87
C VAL A 41 -4.96 1.11 -8.63
N VAL A 42 -5.75 0.26 -7.97
CA VAL A 42 -6.73 -0.61 -8.62
C VAL A 42 -8.01 0.14 -8.95
N CYS A 43 -8.67 0.78 -7.99
CA CYS A 43 -9.98 1.40 -8.21
C CYS A 43 -9.96 2.93 -8.09
N ASP A 44 -11.05 3.53 -8.58
CA ASP A 44 -11.20 4.98 -8.73
C ASP A 44 -11.39 5.76 -7.41
N GLY A 45 -11.70 5.06 -6.32
CA GLY A 45 -11.93 5.68 -5.01
C GLY A 45 -13.13 6.64 -4.96
N ALA A 46 -14.08 6.54 -5.90
CA ALA A 46 -15.18 7.49 -6.08
C ALA A 46 -16.12 7.62 -4.88
N ARG A 47 -16.22 6.58 -4.04
CA ARG A 47 -16.98 6.64 -2.78
C ARG A 47 -16.30 7.53 -1.73
N GLY A 48 -15.00 7.74 -1.88
CA GLY A 48 -14.21 8.64 -1.02
C GLY A 48 -14.30 10.11 -1.41
N GLY A 49 -14.76 10.45 -2.62
CA GLY A 49 -14.80 11.81 -3.12
C GLY A 49 -14.72 11.88 -4.65
N ASN A 50 -14.35 13.04 -5.18
CA ASN A 50 -14.16 13.22 -6.61
C ASN A 50 -12.92 12.45 -7.09
N THR A 51 -13.09 11.54 -8.05
CA THR A 51 -12.02 10.69 -8.57
C THR A 51 -10.82 11.49 -9.07
N MET A 52 -11.01 12.54 -9.84
CA MET A 52 -9.91 13.33 -10.39
C MET A 52 -9.18 14.15 -9.31
N GLU A 53 -9.90 14.63 -8.29
CA GLU A 53 -9.28 15.25 -7.12
C GLU A 53 -8.39 14.23 -6.40
N ARG A 54 -8.88 13.03 -6.13
CA ARG A 54 -8.12 11.96 -5.48
C ARG A 54 -6.91 11.49 -6.31
N VAL A 55 -7.04 11.42 -7.63
CA VAL A 55 -5.91 11.12 -8.52
C VAL A 55 -4.82 12.19 -8.41
N ASN A 56 -5.22 13.47 -8.41
CA ASN A 56 -4.27 14.58 -8.28
C ASN A 56 -3.57 14.57 -6.91
N GLU A 57 -4.31 14.27 -5.85
CA GLU A 57 -3.77 14.14 -4.49
C GLU A 57 -2.77 12.97 -4.42
N CYS A 58 -3.15 11.80 -4.94
CA CYS A 58 -2.32 10.61 -5.00
C CYS A 58 -1.04 10.82 -5.82
N THR A 59 -1.15 11.50 -6.96
CA THR A 59 0.02 11.85 -7.79
C THR A 59 1.02 12.74 -7.03
N LYS A 60 0.52 13.74 -6.29
CA LYS A 60 1.37 14.57 -5.44
C LYS A 60 2.00 13.78 -4.31
N SER A 61 1.22 12.88 -3.69
CA SER A 61 1.68 12.00 -2.64
C SER A 61 2.82 11.08 -3.12
N PHE A 62 2.68 10.49 -4.30
CA PHE A 62 3.74 9.66 -4.89
C PHE A 62 5.02 10.44 -5.16
N TYR A 63 4.90 11.70 -5.59
CA TYR A 63 6.07 12.57 -5.74
C TYR A 63 6.78 12.80 -4.40
N GLU A 64 6.04 13.01 -3.30
CA GLU A 64 6.61 13.14 -1.96
C GLU A 64 7.29 11.85 -1.47
N LEU A 65 6.85 10.68 -1.93
CA LEU A 65 7.51 9.39 -1.67
C LEU A 65 8.73 9.14 -2.58
N GLY A 66 9.05 10.07 -3.47
CA GLY A 66 10.19 9.98 -4.38
C GLY A 66 9.91 9.16 -5.64
N LEU A 67 8.64 8.91 -5.99
CA LEU A 67 8.27 8.21 -7.22
C LEU A 67 8.20 9.17 -8.42
N HIS A 68 8.65 8.69 -9.57
CA HIS A 68 8.45 9.34 -10.86
C HIS A 68 7.17 8.84 -11.54
N GLN A 69 6.67 9.59 -12.52
CA GLN A 69 5.43 9.26 -13.24
C GLN A 69 5.43 7.87 -13.90
N SER A 70 6.58 7.35 -14.27
CA SER A 70 6.73 6.00 -14.83
C SER A 70 6.64 4.87 -13.80
N GLN A 71 6.62 5.20 -12.52
CA GLN A 71 6.64 4.24 -11.41
C GLN A 71 5.27 4.00 -10.79
N TYR A 72 4.18 4.47 -11.39
CA TYR A 72 2.84 4.17 -10.93
C TYR A 72 1.83 4.10 -12.05
N THR A 73 0.79 3.31 -11.83
CA THR A 73 -0.29 3.08 -12.79
C THR A 73 -1.64 3.11 -12.06
N PHE A 74 -2.60 3.82 -12.62
CA PHE A 74 -4.00 3.78 -12.19
C PHE A 74 -4.76 2.80 -13.08
N LEU A 75 -5.00 1.57 -12.61
CA LEU A 75 -5.63 0.51 -13.41
C LEU A 75 -7.04 0.89 -13.86
N PHE A 76 -7.82 1.56 -13.02
CA PHE A 76 -9.16 2.02 -13.36
C PHE A 76 -9.21 3.04 -14.52
N MET A 77 -8.12 3.71 -14.83
CA MET A 77 -8.03 4.58 -16.01
C MET A 77 -7.95 3.79 -17.34
N HIS A 78 -7.54 2.53 -17.25
CA HIS A 78 -7.47 1.60 -18.38
C HIS A 78 -8.65 0.63 -18.42
N ASN A 79 -9.42 0.54 -17.32
CA ASN A 79 -10.60 -0.31 -17.19
C ASN A 79 -11.63 0.37 -16.28
N GLU A 80 -12.67 0.93 -16.90
CA GLU A 80 -13.74 1.66 -16.22
C GLU A 80 -14.63 0.81 -15.30
N ASN A 81 -14.51 -0.51 -15.34
CA ASN A 81 -15.23 -1.42 -14.45
C ASN A 81 -14.60 -1.49 -13.05
N LEU A 82 -13.35 -1.03 -12.88
CA LEU A 82 -12.64 -1.06 -11.61
C LEU A 82 -13.10 0.10 -10.70
N LYS A 83 -14.34 -0.01 -10.20
CA LYS A 83 -15.00 1.02 -9.38
C LYS A 83 -14.96 0.67 -7.89
N ASP A 84 -14.83 1.70 -7.09
CA ASP A 84 -14.89 1.65 -5.63
C ASP A 84 -16.20 1.00 -5.15
N ASN A 85 -16.09 0.03 -4.22
CA ASN A 85 -17.17 -0.82 -3.69
C ASN A 85 -17.85 -1.76 -4.73
N GLU A 86 -17.30 -1.92 -5.92
CA GLU A 86 -17.83 -2.80 -6.95
C GLU A 86 -16.83 -3.85 -7.44
N LEU A 87 -15.60 -3.87 -6.92
CA LEU A 87 -14.53 -4.79 -7.35
C LEU A 87 -14.92 -6.27 -7.23
N PHE A 88 -15.78 -6.63 -6.29
CA PHE A 88 -16.29 -8.00 -6.13
C PHE A 88 -17.08 -8.51 -7.34
N LYS A 89 -17.60 -7.61 -8.20
CA LYS A 89 -18.30 -7.96 -9.44
C LYS A 89 -17.35 -8.30 -10.58
N VAL A 90 -16.11 -7.81 -10.49
CA VAL A 90 -15.12 -7.83 -11.57
C VAL A 90 -13.75 -8.34 -11.10
N GLU A 91 -13.73 -9.25 -10.13
CA GLU A 91 -12.49 -9.77 -9.52
C GLU A 91 -11.51 -10.31 -10.58
N ASN A 92 -11.99 -10.96 -11.63
CA ASN A 92 -11.15 -11.45 -12.72
C ASN A 92 -10.44 -10.31 -13.46
N GLU A 93 -11.07 -9.14 -13.59
CA GLU A 93 -10.46 -7.98 -14.23
C GLU A 93 -9.33 -7.40 -13.36
N VAL A 94 -9.51 -7.43 -12.04
CA VAL A 94 -8.45 -7.09 -11.07
C VAL A 94 -7.28 -8.05 -11.23
N VAL A 95 -7.54 -9.37 -11.30
CA VAL A 95 -6.50 -10.38 -11.52
C VAL A 95 -5.72 -10.09 -12.80
N TYR A 96 -6.40 -9.89 -13.92
CA TYR A 96 -5.74 -9.63 -15.22
C TYR A 96 -4.93 -8.32 -15.21
N GLY A 97 -5.45 -7.27 -14.60
CA GLY A 97 -4.71 -6.01 -14.46
C GLY A 97 -3.39 -6.19 -13.73
N ILE A 98 -3.42 -6.89 -12.59
CA ILE A 98 -2.21 -7.17 -11.80
C ILE A 98 -1.28 -8.13 -12.56
N GLU A 99 -1.78 -9.21 -13.19
CA GLU A 99 -0.96 -10.14 -13.97
C GLU A 99 -0.18 -9.45 -15.09
N ASN A 100 -0.79 -8.50 -15.77
CA ASN A 100 -0.13 -7.75 -16.84
C ASN A 100 1.06 -6.94 -16.29
N ILE A 101 0.87 -6.24 -15.16
CA ILE A 101 1.97 -5.50 -14.51
C ILE A 101 3.08 -6.46 -14.04
N LEU A 102 2.73 -7.58 -13.40
CA LEU A 102 3.71 -8.57 -12.94
C LEU A 102 4.58 -9.08 -14.08
N LYS A 103 3.99 -9.32 -15.27
CA LYS A 103 4.71 -9.76 -16.47
C LYS A 103 5.59 -8.66 -17.06
N GLU A 104 5.03 -7.47 -17.24
CA GLU A 104 5.69 -6.33 -17.88
C GLU A 104 6.94 -5.92 -17.08
N LEU A 105 6.77 -5.75 -15.77
CA LEU A 105 7.84 -5.29 -14.88
C LEU A 105 8.74 -6.41 -14.35
N LYS A 106 8.44 -7.69 -14.65
CA LYS A 106 9.18 -8.87 -14.13
C LYS A 106 9.37 -8.79 -12.61
N VAL A 107 8.28 -8.55 -11.91
CA VAL A 107 8.28 -8.29 -10.47
C VAL A 107 8.91 -9.41 -9.66
N ASP A 108 9.81 -9.08 -8.75
CA ASP A 108 10.42 -9.99 -7.78
C ASP A 108 9.61 -10.14 -6.50
N ILE A 109 9.02 -9.02 -6.04
CA ILE A 109 8.33 -8.91 -4.75
C ILE A 109 7.06 -8.10 -4.93
N MET A 110 5.95 -8.61 -4.41
CA MET A 110 4.68 -7.86 -4.39
C MET A 110 4.22 -7.60 -2.96
N PHE A 111 3.92 -6.34 -2.66
CA PHE A 111 3.17 -5.92 -1.49
C PHE A 111 1.71 -5.69 -1.89
N THR A 112 0.77 -6.18 -1.09
CA THR A 112 -0.65 -6.07 -1.40
C THR A 112 -1.51 -6.11 -0.15
N HIS A 113 -2.82 -5.88 -0.31
CA HIS A 113 -3.78 -5.97 0.78
C HIS A 113 -3.90 -7.39 1.34
N HIS A 114 -4.26 -7.47 2.62
CA HIS A 114 -4.50 -8.74 3.29
C HIS A 114 -5.89 -9.28 2.90
N PRO A 115 -6.01 -10.58 2.49
CA PRO A 115 -7.29 -11.15 2.06
C PRO A 115 -8.33 -11.26 3.19
N ASN A 116 -7.94 -11.07 4.44
CA ASN A 116 -8.83 -11.03 5.61
C ASN A 116 -9.09 -9.61 6.12
N ASP A 117 -8.76 -8.57 5.37
CA ASP A 117 -9.07 -7.18 5.73
C ASP A 117 -10.60 -7.02 5.92
N TYR A 118 -11.00 -6.11 6.80
CA TYR A 118 -12.42 -5.81 7.00
C TYR A 118 -13.03 -5.06 5.81
N HIS A 119 -12.23 -4.25 5.09
CA HIS A 119 -12.70 -3.53 3.92
C HIS A 119 -12.95 -4.50 2.75
N GLN A 120 -14.16 -4.47 2.18
CA GLN A 120 -14.57 -5.40 1.12
C GLN A 120 -13.61 -5.38 -0.08
N ASP A 121 -13.29 -4.19 -0.60
CA ASP A 121 -12.45 -4.07 -1.79
C ASP A 121 -11.00 -4.46 -1.51
N HIS A 122 -10.49 -4.19 -0.30
CA HIS A 122 -9.15 -4.69 0.09
C HIS A 122 -9.08 -6.22 0.04
N ARG A 123 -10.14 -6.92 0.52
CA ARG A 123 -10.21 -8.38 0.41
C ARG A 123 -10.18 -8.85 -1.03
N VAL A 124 -10.95 -8.20 -1.90
CA VAL A 124 -10.96 -8.53 -3.34
C VAL A 124 -9.57 -8.34 -3.95
N VAL A 125 -8.94 -7.17 -3.70
CA VAL A 125 -7.59 -6.90 -4.20
C VAL A 125 -6.57 -7.88 -3.63
N GLY A 126 -6.64 -8.21 -2.33
CA GLY A 126 -5.77 -9.19 -1.69
C GLY A 126 -5.91 -10.57 -2.33
N THR A 127 -7.15 -11.06 -2.51
CA THR A 127 -7.42 -12.36 -3.13
C THR A 127 -7.01 -12.39 -4.61
N ALA A 128 -7.34 -11.34 -5.36
CA ALA A 128 -6.95 -11.21 -6.76
C ALA A 128 -5.43 -11.13 -6.94
N SER A 129 -4.73 -10.43 -6.04
CA SER A 129 -3.26 -10.38 -6.04
C SER A 129 -2.62 -11.75 -5.80
N MET A 130 -3.20 -12.56 -4.91
CA MET A 130 -2.73 -13.94 -4.70
C MET A 130 -2.91 -14.80 -5.96
N ALA A 131 -4.06 -14.67 -6.65
CA ALA A 131 -4.34 -15.38 -7.88
C ALA A 131 -3.40 -14.92 -9.02
N ALA A 132 -3.24 -13.62 -9.22
CA ALA A 132 -2.33 -13.04 -10.20
C ALA A 132 -0.87 -13.43 -9.92
N GLY A 133 -0.47 -13.35 -8.66
CA GLY A 133 0.89 -13.67 -8.20
C GLY A 133 1.13 -15.15 -7.89
N ARG A 134 0.30 -16.10 -8.37
CA ARG A 134 0.43 -17.54 -8.04
C ARG A 134 1.82 -18.13 -8.28
N ASN A 135 2.55 -17.62 -9.26
CA ASN A 135 3.90 -18.03 -9.61
C ASN A 135 5.00 -17.12 -9.01
N LEU A 136 4.62 -16.03 -8.34
CA LEU A 136 5.55 -15.11 -7.72
C LEU A 136 6.10 -15.72 -6.43
N LYS A 137 7.40 -15.59 -6.20
CA LYS A 137 8.07 -16.21 -5.03
C LYS A 137 7.88 -15.41 -3.74
N ASN A 138 7.63 -14.11 -3.85
CA ASN A 138 7.60 -13.21 -2.70
C ASN A 138 6.33 -12.37 -2.71
N ILE A 139 5.42 -12.64 -1.76
CA ILE A 139 4.20 -11.88 -1.53
C ILE A 139 4.12 -11.50 -0.06
N ILE A 140 3.91 -10.22 0.19
CA ILE A 140 3.86 -9.60 1.50
C ILE A 140 2.53 -8.85 1.61
N PHE A 141 1.79 -9.09 2.68
CA PHE A 141 0.53 -8.41 2.95
C PHE A 141 0.73 -7.19 3.85
N TYR A 142 0.03 -6.11 3.55
CA TYR A 142 -0.14 -5.01 4.49
C TYR A 142 -0.82 -5.51 5.76
N SER A 143 -0.36 -5.05 6.91
CA SER A 143 -1.12 -5.23 8.15
C SER A 143 -2.28 -4.22 8.15
N PRO A 144 -3.55 -4.67 8.20
CA PRO A 144 -4.68 -3.76 8.20
C PRO A 144 -4.63 -2.81 9.40
N THR A 145 -4.63 -1.53 9.12
CA THR A 145 -4.58 -0.45 10.11
C THR A 145 -5.86 0.39 10.07
N TYR A 146 -5.94 1.41 10.91
CA TYR A 146 -7.01 2.39 10.81
C TYR A 146 -6.99 3.10 9.42
N PRO A 147 -8.16 3.36 8.80
CA PRO A 147 -9.50 3.17 9.35
C PRO A 147 -10.07 1.75 9.23
N SER A 148 -9.46 0.87 8.43
CA SER A 148 -9.95 -0.48 8.21
C SER A 148 -9.44 -1.52 9.23
N GLY A 149 -8.64 -1.13 10.19
CA GLY A 149 -7.87 -1.97 11.13
C GLY A 149 -8.62 -3.01 11.96
N ARG A 150 -9.78 -3.44 11.48
CA ARG A 150 -10.54 -4.55 12.01
C ARG A 150 -10.50 -5.69 11.03
N THR A 151 -10.15 -6.86 11.50
CA THR A 151 -10.11 -8.09 10.70
C THR A 151 -11.11 -9.09 11.23
N GLN A 152 -11.69 -9.90 10.34
CA GLN A 152 -12.56 -11.00 10.73
C GLN A 152 -11.75 -12.13 11.37
N ILE A 153 -10.52 -12.30 10.93
CA ILE A 153 -9.55 -13.28 11.44
C ILE A 153 -8.29 -12.49 11.86
N PRO A 154 -7.71 -12.82 13.02
CA PRO A 154 -6.49 -12.13 13.47
C PRO A 154 -5.39 -12.20 12.42
N VAL A 155 -4.92 -11.03 11.99
CA VAL A 155 -3.68 -10.88 11.21
C VAL A 155 -2.51 -10.99 12.19
N ARG A 156 -1.45 -11.66 11.77
CA ARG A 156 -0.26 -11.87 12.59
C ARG A 156 0.96 -11.27 11.91
N PRO A 157 1.21 -9.98 12.06
CA PRO A 157 2.40 -9.37 11.51
C PRO A 157 3.65 -10.12 11.96
N ASN A 158 4.52 -10.43 11.00
CA ASN A 158 5.75 -11.18 11.21
C ASN A 158 6.96 -10.58 10.46
N LEU A 159 6.73 -9.44 9.80
CA LEU A 159 7.76 -8.63 9.17
C LEU A 159 7.57 -7.19 9.61
N PHE A 160 8.64 -6.61 10.16
CA PHE A 160 8.65 -5.25 10.66
C PHE A 160 9.78 -4.47 10.00
N VAL A 161 9.47 -3.30 9.48
CA VAL A 161 10.43 -2.44 8.77
C VAL A 161 10.68 -1.21 9.62
N GLN A 162 11.90 -1.10 10.14
CA GLN A 162 12.34 0.09 10.85
C GLN A 162 12.45 1.26 9.88
N LEU A 163 11.87 2.40 10.26
CA LEU A 163 11.91 3.65 9.51
C LEU A 163 12.90 4.62 10.15
N THR A 164 13.64 5.31 9.31
CA THR A 164 14.42 6.48 9.72
C THR A 164 13.49 7.68 9.92
N GLU A 165 14.02 8.77 10.49
CA GLU A 165 13.27 10.02 10.60
C GLU A 165 12.85 10.54 9.23
N GLU A 166 13.74 10.47 8.23
CA GLU A 166 13.44 10.82 6.85
C GLU A 166 12.29 9.97 6.28
N ASP A 167 12.32 8.64 6.47
CA ASP A 167 11.29 7.73 5.92
C ASP A 167 9.90 8.04 6.52
N ILE A 168 9.81 8.31 7.83
CA ILE A 168 8.53 8.67 8.47
C ILE A 168 8.06 10.06 8.04
N GLU A 169 8.95 11.04 7.90
CA GLU A 169 8.60 12.37 7.41
C GLU A 169 8.06 12.33 5.98
N MET A 170 8.68 11.57 5.09
CA MET A 170 8.20 11.39 3.72
C MET A 170 6.81 10.75 3.70
N LYS A 171 6.57 9.71 4.50
CA LYS A 171 5.24 9.11 4.67
C LYS A 171 4.20 10.13 5.11
N LEU A 172 4.49 10.91 6.16
CA LEU A 172 3.53 11.88 6.70
C LEU A 172 3.26 13.01 5.72
N LYS A 173 4.28 13.47 5.00
CA LYS A 173 4.14 14.48 3.96
C LYS A 173 3.28 13.97 2.80
N ALA A 174 3.51 12.72 2.35
CA ALA A 174 2.68 12.07 1.35
C ALA A 174 1.22 11.97 1.78
N LEU A 175 0.96 11.49 3.00
CA LEU A 175 -0.39 11.43 3.58
C LEU A 175 -1.06 12.80 3.63
N SER A 176 -0.32 13.86 3.91
CA SER A 176 -0.86 15.23 3.96
C SER A 176 -1.35 15.77 2.61
N MET A 177 -0.94 15.14 1.48
CA MET A 177 -1.43 15.50 0.15
C MET A 177 -2.88 15.09 -0.08
N HIS A 178 -3.40 14.11 0.66
CA HIS A 178 -4.78 13.60 0.55
C HIS A 178 -5.78 14.48 1.31
N SER A 179 -5.86 15.75 0.96
CA SER A 179 -6.68 16.76 1.66
C SER A 179 -8.18 16.42 1.70
N SER A 180 -8.71 15.78 0.64
CA SER A 180 -10.09 15.31 0.58
C SER A 180 -10.37 14.23 1.64
N GLN A 181 -9.43 13.31 1.87
CA GLN A 181 -9.54 12.23 2.84
C GLN A 181 -9.32 12.74 4.28
N ILE A 182 -8.37 13.64 4.48
CA ILE A 182 -8.15 14.31 5.78
C ILE A 182 -9.43 15.02 6.23
N LYS A 183 -10.09 15.76 5.35
CA LYS A 183 -11.40 16.41 5.64
C LYS A 183 -12.47 15.38 5.98
N ARG A 184 -12.54 14.27 5.26
CA ARG A 184 -13.53 13.20 5.45
C ARG A 184 -13.37 12.46 6.77
N TYR A 185 -12.16 12.09 7.14
CA TYR A 185 -11.86 11.38 8.40
C TYR A 185 -11.74 12.32 9.61
N GLY A 186 -11.98 13.62 9.38
CA GLY A 186 -12.27 14.58 10.41
C GLY A 186 -11.08 15.15 11.09
N LYS A 187 -9.88 15.28 10.41
CA LYS A 187 -9.02 16.31 11.00
C LYS A 187 -7.53 16.20 10.73
N GLU A 188 -6.85 17.28 11.07
CA GLU A 188 -5.40 17.47 11.19
C GLU A 188 -4.72 16.34 12.00
N ASP A 189 -5.41 15.80 12.99
CA ASP A 189 -4.92 14.68 13.82
C ASP A 189 -4.77 13.35 13.06
N TYR A 190 -5.34 13.21 11.85
CA TYR A 190 -5.25 11.96 11.08
C TYR A 190 -3.81 11.61 10.73
N VAL A 191 -3.07 12.58 10.21
CA VAL A 191 -1.66 12.36 9.81
C VAL A 191 -0.80 12.07 11.04
N ASP A 192 -1.02 12.81 12.16
CA ASP A 192 -0.30 12.56 13.40
C ASP A 192 -0.63 11.19 13.99
N SER A 193 -1.88 10.73 13.88
CA SER A 193 -2.27 9.39 14.34
C SER A 193 -1.50 8.27 13.62
N MET A 194 -1.16 8.45 12.33
CA MET A 194 -0.33 7.49 11.60
C MET A 194 1.11 7.47 12.11
N LYS A 195 1.66 8.61 12.51
CA LYS A 195 2.96 8.70 13.18
C LYS A 195 2.96 7.95 14.51
N GLN A 196 1.91 8.20 15.33
CA GLN A 196 1.75 7.52 16.62
C GLN A 196 1.55 6.01 16.46
N TYR A 197 0.82 5.58 15.43
CA TYR A 197 0.68 4.16 15.10
C TYR A 197 2.03 3.51 14.82
N ALA A 198 2.83 4.08 13.92
CA ALA A 198 4.16 3.56 13.59
C ALA A 198 5.09 3.51 14.81
N ARG A 199 4.97 4.47 15.73
CA ARG A 199 5.68 4.45 17.03
C ARG A 199 5.17 3.32 17.92
N GLY A 200 3.86 3.10 17.99
CA GLY A 200 3.25 2.00 18.73
C GLY A 200 3.71 0.63 18.22
N VAL A 201 3.84 0.46 16.91
CA VAL A 201 4.40 -0.75 16.29
C VAL A 201 5.84 -0.97 16.74
N ALA A 202 6.70 0.06 16.66
CA ALA A 202 8.09 -0.03 17.11
C ALA A 202 8.22 -0.38 18.60
N LEU A 203 7.39 0.23 19.44
CA LEU A 203 7.36 -0.07 20.87
C LEU A 203 6.95 -1.52 21.13
N LYS A 204 5.88 -2.00 20.48
CA LYS A 204 5.34 -3.35 20.64
C LYS A 204 6.31 -4.42 20.15
N ASN A 205 6.96 -4.19 19.00
CA ASN A 205 7.82 -5.18 18.35
C ASN A 205 9.24 -5.20 18.91
N SER A 206 9.93 -4.06 18.89
CA SER A 206 11.36 -3.96 19.21
C SER A 206 11.66 -3.34 20.57
N GLY A 207 10.65 -2.85 21.29
CA GLY A 207 10.84 -2.08 22.53
C GLY A 207 11.49 -0.71 22.28
N ASN A 208 11.50 -0.24 21.03
CA ASN A 208 12.10 1.03 20.67
C ASN A 208 11.14 2.21 20.96
N TYR A 209 11.39 2.94 22.03
CA TYR A 209 10.57 4.07 22.47
C TYR A 209 10.69 5.32 21.60
N SER A 210 11.72 5.42 20.78
CA SER A 210 12.00 6.60 19.94
C SER A 210 11.91 6.35 18.45
N GLY A 211 11.77 5.07 18.02
CA GLY A 211 11.71 4.68 16.61
C GLY A 211 10.31 4.61 16.04
N TRP A 212 10.24 4.28 14.76
CA TRP A 212 9.02 4.00 14.03
C TRP A 212 9.20 2.72 13.21
N GLU A 213 8.13 1.93 13.10
CA GLU A 213 8.12 0.72 12.29
C GLU A 213 6.80 0.61 11.54
N GLU A 214 6.83 0.01 10.35
CA GLU A 214 5.67 -0.49 9.64
C GLU A 214 5.63 -2.01 9.73
N GLU A 215 4.44 -2.58 9.84
CA GLU A 215 4.22 -4.00 10.06
C GLU A 215 3.50 -4.65 8.88
N PHE A 216 3.93 -5.88 8.56
CA PHE A 216 3.44 -6.66 7.43
C PHE A 216 3.30 -8.12 7.82
N GLU A 217 2.54 -8.88 7.02
CA GLU A 217 2.49 -10.33 7.11
C GLU A 217 3.11 -10.96 5.86
N ILE A 218 4.15 -11.78 6.04
CA ILE A 218 4.72 -12.57 4.96
C ILE A 218 3.76 -13.71 4.62
N ASN A 219 3.21 -13.71 3.42
CA ASN A 219 2.50 -14.87 2.88
C ASN A 219 3.51 -15.94 2.42
N ARG A 220 4.46 -15.52 1.59
CA ARG A 220 5.58 -16.36 1.17
C ARG A 220 6.79 -15.53 0.78
N VAL A 221 7.98 -16.01 1.11
CA VAL A 221 9.26 -15.43 0.71
C VAL A 221 10.23 -16.58 0.41
N THR A 222 10.89 -16.51 -0.74
CA THR A 222 12.00 -17.38 -1.12
C THR A 222 13.22 -16.49 -1.32
N LEU A 223 14.20 -16.63 -0.44
CA LEU A 223 15.47 -15.90 -0.46
C LEU A 223 16.46 -16.55 -1.42
#